data_4c6c117fb8b5a3abba5bd8c3eee84113
#
_entry.id   4c6c117fb8b5a3abba5bd8c3eee84113
#
_cell.length_a   1.000
_cell.length_b   1.000
_cell.length_c   1.000
_cell.angle_alpha   90.00
_cell.angle_beta   90.00
_cell.angle_gamma   90.00
#
_symmetry.space_group_name_H-M   'P 1'
#
loop_
_entity.id
_entity.type
_entity.pdbx_description
1 polymer ?
#
loop_
_entity_poly.entity_id
_entity_poly.type
_entity_poly.pdbx_seq_one_letter_code
_entity_poly.pdbx_strand_id
1 'polypeptide(L)'
;MTKVKQTPSKTATQARAEQKQHRLNHARKDYQRMVTSATDKIDPTEPVFLLRAKDELFIPILQTYVTFARALNVDPLICDSLEAHLIAARVWQRKNKTKLPDMEYETFKF
;
A
#
# COMPACT_ATOMS: atom_id res chain seq x y z
N MET A 1 -6.28 28.93 13.38
CA MET A 1 -6.21 28.49 13.74
C MET A 1 -6.30 27.84 14.17
N THR A 2 -6.43 27.71 14.05
CA THR A 2 -6.37 27.10 14.38
C THR A 2 -6.34 26.22 14.89
N LYS A 3 -6.17 26.18 14.86
CA LYS A 3 -6.05 25.45 15.26
C LYS A 3 -6.03 24.66 15.89
N VAL A 4 -5.94 24.68 15.75
CA VAL A 4 -5.93 23.94 16.23
C VAL A 4 -5.82 23.52 16.94
N LYS A 5 -5.70 23.82 16.86
CA LYS A 5 -5.66 23.48 17.55
C LYS A 5 -5.70 22.74 18.20
N GLN A 6 -5.63 22.48 18.22
CA GLN A 6 -5.57 21.85 19.04
C GLN A 6 -6.29 21.11 19.86
N THR A 7 -6.59 20.18 19.56
CA THR A 7 -7.27 19.46 20.54
C THR A 7 -6.31 18.69 21.37
N PRO A 8 -5.80 19.29 22.33
CA PRO A 8 -4.71 18.68 23.07
C PRO A 8 -5.14 17.51 23.95
N SER A 9 -6.44 17.33 24.12
CA SER A 9 -6.90 16.28 25.01
C SER A 9 -6.86 14.88 24.35
N LYS A 10 -6.64 14.82 23.07
CA LYS A 10 -6.60 13.53 22.38
C LYS A 10 -5.23 12.89 22.48
N THR A 11 -5.21 11.59 22.71
CA THR A 11 -3.96 10.84 22.58
C THR A 11 -3.59 10.71 21.12
N ALA A 12 -2.33 10.43 20.86
CA ALA A 12 -1.89 10.20 19.49
C ALA A 12 -2.66 9.04 18.86
N THR A 13 -2.92 8.00 19.63
CA THR A 13 -3.64 6.83 19.12
C THR A 13 -5.07 7.20 18.73
N GLN A 14 -5.74 7.98 19.57
CA GLN A 14 -7.11 8.39 19.28
C GLN A 14 -7.18 9.26 18.04
N ALA A 15 -6.26 10.21 17.93
CA ALA A 15 -6.24 11.10 16.78
C ALA A 15 -6.00 10.29 15.49
N ARG A 16 -5.09 9.34 15.54
CA ARG A 16 -4.81 8.52 14.38
C ARG A 16 -6.02 7.67 13.99
N ALA A 17 -6.70 7.10 14.98
CA ALA A 17 -7.87 6.27 14.69
C ALA A 17 -8.97 7.10 14.03
N GLU A 18 -9.21 8.31 14.51
CA GLU A 18 -10.20 9.18 13.92
C GLU A 18 -9.81 9.59 12.50
N GLN A 19 -8.55 9.93 12.31
CA GLN A 19 -8.08 10.38 11.01
C GLN A 19 -8.11 9.27 9.97
N LYS A 20 -7.90 8.03 10.39
CA LYS A 20 -7.96 6.91 9.46
C LYS A 20 -9.33 6.76 8.82
N GLN A 21 -10.38 7.24 9.48
CA GLN A 21 -11.70 7.19 8.90
C GLN A 21 -11.87 8.10 7.70
N HIS A 22 -10.97 9.08 7.53
CA HIS A 22 -11.01 9.98 6.38
C HIS A 22 -10.26 9.43 5.18
N ARG A 23 -9.51 8.35 5.36
CA ARG A 23 -8.77 7.74 4.25
C ARG A 23 -9.72 6.82 3.48
N LEU A 24 -9.53 6.83 2.16
CA LEU A 24 -10.29 5.93 1.32
C LEU A 24 -9.99 4.48 1.70
N ASN A 25 -11.02 3.68 1.87
CA ASN A 25 -10.86 2.29 2.28
C ASN A 25 -10.63 1.40 1.06
N HIS A 26 -9.82 0.37 1.25
CA HIS A 26 -9.69 -0.67 0.25
C HIS A 26 -10.94 -1.53 0.26
N ALA A 27 -11.33 -2.01 -0.92
CA ALA A 27 -12.52 -2.85 -1.03
C ALA A 27 -12.39 -4.16 -0.26
N ARG A 28 -11.17 -4.72 -0.19
CA ARG A 28 -10.94 -5.94 0.59
C ARG A 28 -10.55 -5.58 2.01
N LYS A 29 -11.20 -6.20 2.97
CA LYS A 29 -10.97 -5.89 4.38
C LYS A 29 -9.59 -6.33 4.85
N ASP A 30 -9.08 -7.45 4.34
CA ASP A 30 -7.75 -7.90 4.74
C ASP A 30 -6.69 -6.95 4.24
N TYR A 31 -6.81 -6.43 3.03
CA TYR A 31 -5.88 -5.44 2.51
C TYR A 31 -5.99 -4.14 3.29
N GLN A 32 -7.22 -3.76 3.63
CA GLN A 32 -7.42 -2.55 4.42
C GLN A 32 -6.71 -2.64 5.76
N ARG A 33 -6.77 -3.80 6.40
CA ARG A 33 -6.09 -3.98 7.68
C ARG A 33 -4.58 -3.87 7.52
N MET A 34 -4.03 -4.44 6.45
CA MET A 34 -2.58 -4.34 6.20
C MET A 34 -2.15 -2.91 5.96
N VAL A 35 -2.90 -2.18 5.16
CA VAL A 35 -2.60 -0.78 4.87
C VAL A 35 -2.67 0.03 6.16
N THR A 36 -3.71 -0.19 6.97
CA THR A 36 -3.90 0.55 8.19
C THR A 36 -2.73 0.34 9.15
N SER A 37 -2.27 -0.90 9.29
CA SER A 37 -1.20 -1.17 10.24
C SER A 37 0.16 -0.69 9.74
N ALA A 38 0.34 -0.59 8.41
CA ALA A 38 1.63 -0.21 7.84
C ALA A 38 1.82 1.30 7.70
N THR A 39 0.76 2.08 7.83
CA THR A 39 0.80 3.49 7.42
C THR A 39 0.63 4.46 8.58
N ASP A 40 1.08 4.11 9.77
CA ASP A 40 0.88 4.97 10.92
C ASP A 40 1.69 6.26 10.86
N LYS A 41 2.66 6.36 9.95
CA LYS A 41 3.46 7.58 9.77
C LYS A 41 3.09 8.36 8.52
N ILE A 42 2.04 7.96 7.84
CA ILE A 42 1.56 8.64 6.65
C ILE A 42 0.33 9.44 7.04
N ASP A 43 0.17 10.60 6.39
CA ASP A 43 -1.00 11.43 6.64
C ASP A 43 -2.26 10.54 6.59
N PRO A 44 -3.09 10.58 7.64
CA PRO A 44 -4.24 9.68 7.70
C PRO A 44 -5.27 9.89 6.60
N THR A 45 -5.27 11.05 5.96
CA THR A 45 -6.20 11.32 4.86
C THR A 45 -5.63 10.96 3.50
N GLU A 46 -4.35 10.66 3.44
CA GLU A 46 -3.71 10.35 2.18
C GLU A 46 -4.09 8.94 1.72
N PRO A 47 -4.67 8.79 0.52
CA PRO A 47 -4.96 7.46 0.01
C PRO A 47 -3.68 6.69 -0.26
N VAL A 48 -3.66 5.45 0.15
CA VAL A 48 -2.52 4.55 -0.13
C VAL A 48 -3.07 3.26 -0.70
N PHE A 49 -2.25 2.56 -1.43
CA PHE A 49 -2.66 1.33 -2.09
C PHE A 49 -1.60 0.26 -1.88
N LEU A 50 -2.06 -0.93 -1.49
CA LEU A 50 -1.17 -2.07 -1.28
C LEU A 50 -1.10 -2.90 -2.55
N LEU A 51 0.12 -3.20 -2.99
CA LEU A 51 0.34 -4.05 -4.14
C LEU A 51 1.26 -5.20 -3.70
N ARG A 52 0.84 -6.43 -3.96
CA ARG A 52 1.55 -7.61 -3.48
C ARG A 52 2.00 -8.47 -4.64
N ALA A 53 3.12 -9.18 -4.44
CA ALA A 53 3.65 -10.07 -5.48
C ALA A 53 2.71 -11.20 -5.84
N LYS A 54 1.74 -11.51 -4.97
CA LYS A 54 0.70 -12.49 -5.27
C LYS A 54 -0.20 -12.02 -6.41
N ASP A 55 -0.29 -10.72 -6.62
CA ASP A 55 -1.11 -10.10 -7.65
C ASP A 55 -0.38 -10.19 -8.98
N GLU A 56 -1.05 -10.74 -9.99
CA GLU A 56 -0.45 -10.83 -11.32
C GLU A 56 -0.14 -9.47 -11.93
N LEU A 57 -0.75 -8.42 -11.41
CA LEU A 57 -0.48 -7.07 -11.88
C LEU A 57 0.77 -6.45 -11.25
N PHE A 58 1.36 -7.10 -10.24
CA PHE A 58 2.49 -6.53 -9.51
C PHE A 58 3.65 -6.20 -10.43
N ILE A 59 4.10 -7.19 -11.20
CA ILE A 59 5.28 -7.00 -12.04
C ILE A 59 5.06 -5.97 -13.13
N PRO A 60 3.99 -6.05 -13.94
CA PRO A 60 3.82 -5.03 -14.99
C PRO A 60 3.64 -3.62 -14.42
N ILE A 61 2.98 -3.47 -13.27
CA ILE A 61 2.81 -2.16 -12.68
C ILE A 61 4.12 -1.65 -12.13
N LEU A 62 4.84 -2.47 -11.37
CA LEU A 62 6.11 -2.03 -10.81
C LEU A 62 7.13 -1.78 -11.91
N GLN A 63 7.12 -2.59 -12.97
CA GLN A 63 8.00 -2.36 -14.11
C GLN A 63 7.76 -0.98 -14.72
N THR A 64 6.51 -0.61 -14.89
CA THR A 64 6.14 0.69 -15.41
C THR A 64 6.60 1.79 -14.47
N TYR A 65 6.40 1.60 -13.18
CA TYR A 65 6.82 2.57 -12.17
C TYR A 65 8.33 2.80 -12.26
N VAL A 66 9.11 1.73 -12.35
CA VAL A 66 10.57 1.85 -12.44
C VAL A 66 10.97 2.61 -13.70
N THR A 67 10.33 2.32 -14.81
CA THR A 67 10.61 3.00 -16.07
C THR A 67 10.41 4.50 -15.93
N PHE A 68 9.28 4.91 -15.35
CA PHE A 68 9.01 6.33 -15.14
C PHE A 68 9.97 6.94 -14.11
N ALA A 69 10.25 6.18 -13.04
CA ALA A 69 11.15 6.69 -12.01
C ALA A 69 12.52 7.03 -12.60
N ARG A 70 13.05 6.16 -13.43
CA ARG A 70 14.34 6.45 -14.06
C ARG A 70 14.25 7.61 -15.05
N ALA A 71 13.17 7.68 -15.80
CA ALA A 71 12.99 8.76 -16.77
C ALA A 71 12.89 10.12 -16.10
N LEU A 72 12.33 10.15 -14.90
CA LEU A 72 12.15 11.38 -14.13
C LEU A 72 13.29 11.64 -13.15
N ASN A 73 14.37 10.88 -13.26
CA ASN A 73 15.57 11.08 -12.46
C ASN A 73 15.33 10.92 -10.96
N VAL A 74 14.48 9.97 -10.59
CA VAL A 74 14.35 9.58 -9.19
C VAL A 74 15.70 9.03 -8.71
N ASP A 75 16.01 9.26 -7.45
CA ASP A 75 17.28 8.85 -6.86
C ASP A 75 17.65 7.42 -7.30
N PRO A 76 18.85 7.21 -7.83
CA PRO A 76 19.25 5.88 -8.31
C PRO A 76 19.14 4.79 -7.24
N LEU A 77 19.36 5.13 -5.99
CA LEU A 77 19.22 4.13 -4.92
C LEU A 77 17.78 3.64 -4.81
N ILE A 78 16.82 4.53 -5.01
CA ILE A 78 15.41 4.15 -5.01
C ILE A 78 15.11 3.29 -6.22
N CYS A 79 15.58 3.69 -7.39
CA CYS A 79 15.38 2.91 -8.62
C CYS A 79 15.98 1.51 -8.50
N ASP A 80 17.17 1.41 -7.94
CA ASP A 80 17.83 0.12 -7.75
C ASP A 80 17.03 -0.74 -6.79
N SER A 81 16.49 -0.15 -5.74
CA SER A 81 15.65 -0.87 -4.79
C SER A 81 14.39 -1.41 -5.46
N LEU A 82 13.77 -0.60 -6.31
CA LEU A 82 12.58 -1.03 -7.03
C LEU A 82 12.90 -2.19 -7.98
N GLU A 83 14.03 -2.13 -8.64
CA GLU A 83 14.45 -3.22 -9.53
C GLU A 83 14.74 -4.49 -8.75
N ALA A 84 15.32 -4.35 -7.56
CA ALA A 84 15.53 -5.50 -6.70
C ALA A 84 14.20 -6.13 -6.29
N HIS A 85 13.19 -5.30 -6.05
CA HIS A 85 11.85 -5.82 -5.76
C HIS A 85 11.27 -6.56 -6.97
N LEU A 86 11.52 -6.07 -8.18
CA LEU A 86 11.07 -6.77 -9.38
C LEU A 86 11.69 -8.16 -9.49
N ILE A 87 13.00 -8.22 -9.26
CA ILE A 87 13.70 -9.51 -9.33
C ILE A 87 13.16 -10.46 -8.27
N ALA A 88 13.00 -9.96 -7.05
CA ALA A 88 12.47 -10.77 -5.96
C ALA A 88 11.05 -11.25 -6.26
N ALA A 89 10.22 -10.38 -6.84
CA ALA A 89 8.86 -10.74 -7.18
C ALA A 89 8.82 -11.81 -8.27
N ARG A 90 9.69 -11.71 -9.26
CA ARG A 90 9.73 -12.72 -10.31
C ARG A 90 10.12 -14.10 -9.76
N VAL A 91 11.10 -14.12 -8.85
CA VAL A 91 11.49 -15.37 -8.22
C VAL A 91 10.34 -15.92 -7.39
N TRP A 92 9.70 -15.06 -6.61
CA TRP A 92 8.59 -15.49 -5.75
C TRP A 92 7.43 -16.02 -6.57
N GLN A 93 7.09 -15.36 -7.68
CA GLN A 93 5.95 -15.75 -8.50
C GLN A 93 6.18 -17.09 -9.20
N ARG A 94 7.43 -17.42 -9.48
CA ARG A 94 7.73 -18.74 -10.07
C ARG A 94 7.47 -19.89 -9.10
N LYS A 95 7.51 -19.60 -7.80
CA LYS A 95 7.37 -20.62 -6.77
C LYS A 95 6.00 -20.60 -6.10
N ASN A 96 5.16 -19.65 -6.43
CA ASN A 96 3.90 -19.47 -5.74
C ASN A 96 2.80 -19.18 -6.73
N LYS A 97 1.57 -19.51 -6.35
CA LYS A 97 0.43 -19.18 -7.17
C LYS A 97 0.15 -17.68 -7.13
N THR A 98 -0.14 -17.15 -8.29
CA THR A 98 -0.56 -15.76 -8.41
C THR A 98 -1.96 -15.73 -9.00
N LYS A 99 -2.61 -14.59 -8.88
CA LYS A 99 -3.96 -14.43 -9.43
C LYS A 99 -4.23 -12.96 -9.65
N LEU A 100 -5.26 -12.68 -10.43
CA LEU A 100 -5.77 -11.32 -10.54
C LEU A 100 -6.52 -10.98 -9.26
N PRO A 101 -6.61 -9.68 -8.93
CA PRO A 101 -7.31 -9.27 -7.71
C PRO A 101 -8.77 -9.72 -7.74
N ASP A 102 -9.26 -10.15 -6.59
CA ASP A 102 -10.65 -10.54 -6.44
C ASP A 102 -11.13 -10.16 -5.06
N MET A 103 -12.39 -10.42 -4.80
CA MET A 103 -13.01 -10.06 -3.53
C MET A 103 -13.02 -11.22 -2.56
N GLU A 104 -12.52 -12.29 -2.73
CA GLU A 104 -12.34 -13.34 -1.74
C GLU A 104 -13.40 -13.29 -0.64
N TYR A 105 -14.65 -13.49 -1.01
CA TYR A 105 -15.75 -13.45 -0.06
C TYR A 105 -15.74 -14.68 0.83
N GLU A 106 -16.07 -14.45 2.10
CA GLU A 106 -16.24 -15.57 3.02
C GLU A 106 -17.22 -16.58 2.51
N THR A 107 -18.26 -16.05 1.92
CA THR A 107 -19.32 -16.89 1.41
C THR A 107 -18.84 -17.88 0.36
N PHE A 108 -17.68 -17.66 -0.20
CA PHE A 108 -17.13 -18.57 -1.19
C PHE A 108 -16.55 -19.81 -0.58
N LYS A 109 -16.48 -19.85 0.71
CA LYS A 109 -15.84 -20.96 1.38
C LYS A 109 -16.79 -22.04 1.76
N PHE A 110 -17.95 -21.96 1.27
CA PHE A 110 -18.93 -22.94 1.55
C PHE A 110 -18.77 -24.17 0.72
#